data_7e6092e422cd47e7574e55e8feea9af5
#
_entry.id   7e6092e422cd47e7574e55e8feea9af5
#
_cell.length_a   1.000
_cell.length_b   1.000
_cell.length_c   1.000
_cell.angle_alpha   90.00
_cell.angle_beta   90.00
_cell.angle_gamma   90.00
#
_symmetry.space_group_name_H-M   'P 1'
#
loop_
_entity.id
_entity.type
_entity.pdbx_description
1 polymer ?
#
loop_
_entity_poly.entity_id
_entity_poly.type
_entity_poly.pdbx_seq_one_letter_code
_entity_poly.pdbx_strand_id
1 'polypeptide(L)'
;FGSDFNGFVCVSADLDTPIASADPVVAGYIRQQVMSTQQATLTVSDEVRQMVLVLLPRGRCTVDQVARLMGITRRTLHRHLGAEGQVFSDLVLTVRRELVSRYLREPSRPLGSIAQLLGFADLSSFSRWHRQQFGASASRRSSTPRATGATRPRIVNKV
;
A
#
# COMPACT_ATOMS: atom_id res chain seq x y z
N PHE A 1 -24.00 -13.70 -22.55
CA PHE A 1 -24.89 -12.53 -22.43
C PHE A 1 -26.31 -13.05 -22.22
N GLY A 2 -26.99 -12.64 -21.15
CA GLY A 2 -28.35 -13.12 -20.79
C GLY A 2 -28.40 -14.01 -19.54
N SER A 3 -27.36 -14.01 -18.72
CA SER A 3 -27.39 -14.63 -17.40
C SER A 3 -27.82 -13.62 -16.35
N ASP A 4 -28.71 -14.02 -15.46
CA ASP A 4 -29.19 -13.18 -14.33
C ASP A 4 -28.12 -12.94 -13.25
N PHE A 5 -26.90 -13.40 -13.50
CA PHE A 5 -25.78 -13.36 -12.57
C PHE A 5 -24.50 -12.88 -13.24
N ASN A 6 -23.93 -11.81 -12.72
CA ASN A 6 -22.60 -11.31 -13.05
C ASN A 6 -21.64 -11.62 -11.89
N GLY A 7 -20.85 -12.69 -12.02
CA GLY A 7 -19.94 -13.09 -10.96
C GLY A 7 -19.03 -14.25 -11.35
N PHE A 8 -18.16 -14.63 -10.44
CA PHE A 8 -17.33 -15.82 -10.54
C PHE A 8 -17.90 -16.90 -9.65
N VAL A 9 -17.94 -18.14 -10.16
CA VAL A 9 -18.25 -19.32 -9.35
C VAL A 9 -16.92 -20.03 -9.09
N CYS A 10 -16.57 -20.19 -7.82
CA CYS A 10 -15.39 -20.92 -7.40
C CYS A 10 -15.78 -21.97 -6.34
N VAL A 11 -14.96 -23.00 -6.20
CA VAL A 11 -15.15 -24.03 -5.15
C VAL A 11 -14.80 -23.38 -3.81
N SER A 12 -15.62 -23.62 -2.78
CA SER A 12 -15.41 -23.02 -1.45
C SER A 12 -14.02 -23.29 -0.87
N ALA A 13 -13.46 -24.48 -1.13
CA ALA A 13 -12.11 -24.84 -0.71
C ALA A 13 -11.00 -23.97 -1.34
N ASP A 14 -11.23 -23.42 -2.54
CA ASP A 14 -10.24 -22.56 -3.20
C ASP A 14 -10.15 -21.19 -2.52
N LEU A 15 -11.21 -20.75 -1.84
CA LEU A 15 -11.24 -19.48 -1.09
C LEU A 15 -10.37 -19.51 0.18
N ASP A 16 -10.15 -20.71 0.73
CA ASP A 16 -9.31 -20.91 1.93
C ASP A 16 -7.83 -21.13 1.57
N THR A 17 -7.51 -21.24 0.27
CA THR A 17 -6.14 -21.46 -0.18
C THR A 17 -5.29 -20.20 0.01
N PRO A 18 -4.19 -20.25 0.78
CA PRO A 18 -3.32 -19.09 0.98
C PRO A 18 -2.67 -18.65 -0.33
N ILE A 19 -2.76 -17.38 -0.65
CA ILE A 19 -2.04 -16.79 -1.79
C ILE A 19 -0.59 -16.54 -1.37
N ALA A 20 0.37 -17.29 -1.93
CA ALA A 20 1.78 -17.21 -1.56
C ALA A 20 2.41 -15.81 -1.74
N SER A 21 1.84 -14.99 -2.63
CA SER A 21 2.26 -13.60 -2.89
C SER A 21 1.46 -12.55 -2.12
N ALA A 22 0.58 -12.95 -1.20
CA ALA A 22 -0.24 -12.01 -0.44
C ALA A 22 0.63 -11.22 0.56
N ASP A 23 0.58 -9.90 0.45
CA ASP A 23 1.16 -9.01 1.45
C ASP A 23 0.15 -8.77 2.59
N PRO A 24 0.45 -9.19 3.84
CA PRO A 24 -0.49 -9.06 4.96
C PRO A 24 -0.85 -7.61 5.28
N VAL A 25 0.04 -6.64 4.98
CA VAL A 25 -0.24 -5.20 5.16
C VAL A 25 -1.30 -4.73 4.17
N VAL A 26 -1.15 -5.12 2.91
CA VAL A 26 -2.13 -4.81 1.87
C VAL A 26 -3.46 -5.50 2.16
N ALA A 27 -3.43 -6.78 2.55
CA ALA A 27 -4.64 -7.52 2.92
C ALA A 27 -5.39 -6.87 4.10
N GLY A 28 -4.66 -6.44 5.14
CA GLY A 28 -5.21 -5.71 6.28
C GLY A 28 -5.81 -4.36 5.88
N TYR A 29 -5.15 -3.64 4.98
CA TYR A 29 -5.64 -2.37 4.44
C TYR A 29 -6.94 -2.55 3.64
N ILE A 30 -6.97 -3.51 2.71
CA ILE A 30 -8.16 -3.82 1.91
C ILE A 30 -9.33 -4.24 2.80
N ARG A 31 -9.09 -5.12 3.80
CA ARG A 31 -10.13 -5.54 4.74
C ARG A 31 -10.74 -4.35 5.49
N GLN A 32 -9.92 -3.43 5.96
CA GLN A 32 -10.41 -2.21 6.63
C GLN A 32 -11.25 -1.35 5.69
N GLN A 33 -10.83 -1.21 4.42
CA GLN A 33 -11.60 -0.46 3.42
C GLN A 33 -12.94 -1.12 3.10
N VAL A 34 -12.95 -2.43 2.88
CA VAL A 34 -14.19 -3.20 2.60
C VAL A 34 -15.17 -3.09 3.75
N MET A 35 -14.73 -3.21 5.00
CA MET A 35 -15.60 -3.07 6.18
C MET A 35 -16.18 -1.66 6.32
N SER A 36 -15.45 -0.63 5.93
CA SER A 36 -15.95 0.76 5.94
C SER A 36 -16.89 1.06 4.78
N THR A 37 -16.85 0.27 3.71
CA THR A 37 -17.58 0.52 2.45
C THR A 37 -18.89 -0.28 2.35
N GLN A 38 -19.18 -1.21 3.26
CA GLN A 38 -20.37 -2.07 3.20
C GLN A 38 -21.72 -1.31 3.22
N GLN A 39 -21.72 0.02 3.41
CA GLN A 39 -22.92 0.85 3.44
C GLN A 39 -22.94 2.01 2.44
N ALA A 40 -21.90 2.20 1.63
CA ALA A 40 -21.83 3.28 0.64
C ALA A 40 -21.66 2.73 -0.78
N THR A 41 -22.37 3.28 -1.74
CA THR A 41 -22.08 3.08 -3.17
C THR A 41 -20.64 3.50 -3.44
N LEU A 42 -19.82 2.57 -3.95
CA LEU A 42 -18.42 2.84 -4.32
C LEU A 42 -18.35 4.01 -5.30
N THR A 43 -17.57 5.01 -4.96
CA THR A 43 -17.28 6.11 -5.88
C THR A 43 -16.21 5.68 -6.90
N VAL A 44 -16.07 6.41 -7.99
CA VAL A 44 -14.99 6.16 -8.96
C VAL A 44 -13.62 6.30 -8.31
N SER A 45 -13.47 7.24 -7.38
CA SER A 45 -12.24 7.40 -6.59
C SER A 45 -11.92 6.16 -5.75
N ASP A 46 -12.92 5.51 -5.18
CA ASP A 46 -12.73 4.28 -4.39
C ASP A 46 -12.29 3.11 -5.28
N GLU A 47 -12.92 2.96 -6.44
CA GLU A 47 -12.51 1.93 -7.42
C GLU A 47 -11.08 2.16 -7.90
N VAL A 48 -10.73 3.40 -8.25
CA VAL A 48 -9.35 3.77 -8.64
C VAL A 48 -8.37 3.46 -7.51
N ARG A 49 -8.72 3.78 -6.27
CA ARG A 49 -7.90 3.50 -5.10
C ARG A 49 -7.61 2.00 -4.93
N GLN A 50 -8.62 1.15 -5.11
CA GLN A 50 -8.45 -0.30 -5.08
C GLN A 50 -7.51 -0.78 -6.20
N MET A 51 -7.66 -0.26 -7.41
CA MET A 51 -6.77 -0.58 -8.52
C MET A 51 -5.31 -0.13 -8.28
N VAL A 52 -5.13 1.06 -7.69
CA VAL A 52 -3.81 1.57 -7.30
C VAL A 52 -3.13 0.60 -6.35
N LEU A 53 -3.82 0.08 -5.33
CA LEU A 53 -3.27 -0.89 -4.37
C LEU A 53 -2.72 -2.16 -5.04
N VAL A 54 -3.43 -2.66 -6.05
CA VAL A 54 -3.03 -3.86 -6.80
C VAL A 54 -1.87 -3.59 -7.76
N LEU A 55 -1.85 -2.42 -8.38
CA LEU A 55 -0.90 -2.08 -9.44
C LEU A 55 0.43 -1.51 -8.92
N LEU A 56 0.43 -0.85 -7.76
CA LEU A 56 1.65 -0.25 -7.17
C LEU A 56 2.81 -1.23 -7.04
N PRO A 57 2.64 -2.42 -6.43
CA PRO A 57 3.74 -3.36 -6.26
C PRO A 57 4.31 -3.91 -7.57
N ARG A 58 3.52 -3.82 -8.64
CA ARG A 58 3.92 -4.27 -9.98
C ARG A 58 4.67 -3.21 -10.79
N GLY A 59 4.87 -2.00 -10.24
CA GLY A 59 5.48 -0.88 -10.92
C GLY A 59 4.69 -0.36 -12.13
N ARG A 60 3.43 -0.75 -12.27
CA ARG A 60 2.57 -0.44 -13.44
C ARG A 60 1.40 0.47 -13.11
N CYS A 61 1.45 1.21 -12.02
CA CYS A 61 0.37 2.09 -11.61
C CYS A 61 0.37 3.39 -12.44
N THR A 62 -0.17 3.31 -13.65
CA THR A 62 -0.38 4.46 -14.54
C THR A 62 -1.87 4.72 -14.75
N VAL A 63 -2.23 5.96 -15.05
CA VAL A 63 -3.62 6.33 -15.34
C VAL A 63 -4.20 5.53 -16.52
N ASP A 64 -3.37 5.24 -17.53
CA ASP A 64 -3.79 4.47 -18.71
C ASP A 64 -4.06 3.00 -18.36
N GLN A 65 -3.25 2.43 -17.47
CA GLN A 65 -3.46 1.06 -16.99
C GLN A 65 -4.75 0.94 -16.17
N VAL A 66 -5.00 1.89 -15.28
CA VAL A 66 -6.23 1.92 -14.47
C VAL A 66 -7.45 2.12 -15.36
N ALA A 67 -7.43 3.09 -16.28
CA ALA A 67 -8.52 3.33 -17.23
C ALA A 67 -8.84 2.08 -18.06
N ARG A 68 -7.79 1.37 -18.55
CA ARG A 68 -7.95 0.12 -19.30
C ARG A 68 -8.63 -0.97 -18.46
N LEU A 69 -8.24 -1.14 -17.19
CA LEU A 69 -8.85 -2.13 -16.31
C LEU A 69 -10.32 -1.79 -15.98
N MET A 70 -10.65 -0.51 -15.92
CA MET A 70 -12.03 -0.04 -15.73
C MET A 70 -12.86 -0.08 -17.04
N GLY A 71 -12.28 -0.45 -18.19
CA GLY A 71 -12.96 -0.47 -19.47
C GLY A 71 -13.34 0.91 -20.02
N ILE A 72 -12.65 1.98 -19.55
CA ILE A 72 -12.92 3.37 -19.96
C ILE A 72 -11.67 4.03 -20.55
N THR A 73 -11.86 5.19 -21.18
CA THR A 73 -10.73 5.97 -21.68
C THR A 73 -10.08 6.79 -20.56
N ARG A 74 -8.78 7.11 -20.70
CA ARG A 74 -8.08 8.05 -19.82
C ARG A 74 -8.84 9.36 -19.62
N ARG A 75 -9.39 9.93 -20.71
CA ARG A 75 -10.20 11.16 -20.67
C ARG A 75 -11.44 11.01 -19.79
N THR A 76 -12.13 9.87 -19.93
CA THR A 76 -13.31 9.55 -19.14
C THR A 76 -12.95 9.43 -17.66
N LEU A 77 -11.85 8.73 -17.35
CA LEU A 77 -11.36 8.59 -15.98
C LEU A 77 -11.04 9.96 -15.34
N HIS A 78 -10.31 10.82 -16.03
CA HIS A 78 -10.03 12.18 -15.54
C HIS A 78 -11.29 13.00 -15.30
N ARG A 79 -12.28 12.88 -16.21
CA ARG A 79 -13.57 13.58 -16.05
C ARG A 79 -14.33 13.09 -14.81
N HIS A 80 -14.38 11.77 -14.58
CA HIS A 80 -15.08 11.20 -13.43
C HIS A 80 -14.39 11.60 -12.12
N LEU A 81 -13.07 11.46 -12.04
CA LEU A 81 -12.31 11.91 -10.88
C LEU A 81 -12.48 13.41 -10.63
N GLY A 82 -12.44 14.24 -11.69
CA GLY A 82 -12.66 15.67 -11.59
C GLY A 82 -14.05 16.03 -11.08
N ALA A 83 -15.09 15.28 -11.44
CA ALA A 83 -16.44 15.45 -10.90
C ALA A 83 -16.53 15.19 -9.39
N GLU A 84 -15.63 14.32 -8.86
CA GLU A 84 -15.48 14.05 -7.43
C GLU A 84 -14.42 14.97 -6.77
N GLY A 85 -13.90 15.98 -7.48
CA GLY A 85 -12.85 16.87 -6.98
C GLY A 85 -11.49 16.18 -6.76
N GLN A 86 -11.27 15.05 -7.40
CA GLN A 86 -10.06 14.22 -7.23
C GLN A 86 -9.17 14.26 -8.46
N VAL A 87 -7.86 14.07 -8.23
CA VAL A 87 -6.84 13.92 -9.26
C VAL A 87 -6.14 12.57 -9.08
N PHE A 88 -5.89 11.86 -10.16
CA PHE A 88 -5.27 10.55 -10.13
C PHE A 88 -3.92 10.51 -9.39
N SER A 89 -3.06 11.52 -9.63
CA SER A 89 -1.77 11.63 -8.94
C SER A 89 -1.90 11.75 -7.44
N ASP A 90 -2.92 12.45 -6.96
CA ASP A 90 -3.15 12.67 -5.53
C ASP A 90 -3.69 11.42 -4.84
N LEU A 91 -4.54 10.64 -5.54
CA LEU A 91 -4.98 9.33 -5.08
C LEU A 91 -3.78 8.37 -4.92
N VAL A 92 -2.91 8.30 -5.94
CA VAL A 92 -1.68 7.48 -5.87
C VAL A 92 -0.78 7.94 -4.72
N LEU A 93 -0.63 9.26 -4.54
CA LEU A 93 0.17 9.83 -3.46
C LEU A 93 -0.39 9.47 -2.09
N THR A 94 -1.70 9.60 -1.92
CA THR A 94 -2.41 9.26 -0.67
C THR A 94 -2.22 7.79 -0.32
N VAL A 95 -2.44 6.88 -1.27
CA VAL A 95 -2.23 5.45 -1.07
C VAL A 95 -0.78 5.14 -0.70
N ARG A 96 0.20 5.75 -1.39
CA ARG A 96 1.62 5.59 -1.04
C ARG A 96 1.95 6.04 0.38
N ARG A 97 1.40 7.18 0.82
CA ARG A 97 1.59 7.70 2.19
C ARG A 97 1.03 6.78 3.26
N GLU A 98 -0.13 6.21 3.02
CA GLU A 98 -0.77 5.29 3.94
C GLU A 98 0.01 3.96 4.04
N LEU A 99 0.37 3.39 2.90
CA LEU A 99 1.13 2.15 2.85
C LEU A 99 2.52 2.29 3.46
N VAL A 100 3.26 3.36 3.14
CA VAL A 100 4.60 3.56 3.72
C VAL A 100 4.55 3.68 5.24
N SER A 101 3.55 4.36 5.79
CA SER A 101 3.37 4.48 7.22
C SER A 101 3.12 3.13 7.91
N ARG A 102 2.47 2.19 7.21
CA ARG A 102 2.25 0.82 7.70
C ARG A 102 3.51 -0.03 7.57
N TYR A 103 4.15 -0.02 6.40
CA TYR A 103 5.37 -0.80 6.16
C TYR A 103 6.53 -0.41 7.07
N LEU A 104 6.68 0.87 7.42
CA LEU A 104 7.73 1.34 8.34
C LEU A 104 7.49 0.94 9.80
N ARG A 105 6.31 0.41 10.14
CA ARG A 105 6.04 -0.18 11.47
C ARG A 105 6.54 -1.61 11.59
N GLU A 106 6.86 -2.26 10.48
CA GLU A 106 7.43 -3.62 10.43
C GLU A 106 8.96 -3.55 10.45
N PRO A 107 9.63 -3.80 11.60
CA PRO A 107 11.08 -3.60 11.72
C PRO A 107 11.91 -4.52 10.83
N SER A 108 11.35 -5.68 10.48
CA SER A 108 12.03 -6.70 9.68
C SER A 108 12.00 -6.43 8.17
N ARG A 109 11.22 -5.45 7.69
CA ARG A 109 11.04 -5.21 6.25
C ARG A 109 12.14 -4.27 5.72
N PRO A 110 13.00 -4.73 4.79
CA PRO A 110 14.03 -3.89 4.18
C PRO A 110 13.44 -2.70 3.42
N LEU A 111 14.09 -1.52 3.50
CA LEU A 111 13.65 -0.32 2.78
C LEU A 111 13.60 -0.50 1.26
N GLY A 112 14.48 -1.32 0.70
CA GLY A 112 14.45 -1.68 -0.72
C GLY A 112 13.17 -2.41 -1.11
N SER A 113 12.70 -3.35 -0.28
CA SER A 113 11.43 -4.04 -0.49
C SER A 113 10.24 -3.08 -0.37
N ILE A 114 10.28 -2.14 0.59
CA ILE A 114 9.25 -1.11 0.72
C ILE A 114 9.20 -0.22 -0.54
N ALA A 115 10.37 0.17 -1.07
CA ALA A 115 10.46 0.95 -2.31
C ALA A 115 9.76 0.23 -3.48
N GLN A 116 10.04 -1.06 -3.66
CA GLN A 116 9.43 -1.89 -4.71
C GLN A 116 7.90 -2.01 -4.51
N LEU A 117 7.44 -2.31 -3.31
CA LEU A 117 6.01 -2.43 -2.99
C LEU A 117 5.24 -1.12 -3.21
N LEU A 118 5.90 0.02 -3.09
CA LEU A 118 5.33 1.33 -3.38
C LEU A 118 5.50 1.76 -4.84
N GLY A 119 6.00 0.86 -5.71
CA GLY A 119 6.15 1.08 -7.14
C GLY A 119 7.29 2.03 -7.52
N PHE A 120 8.34 2.13 -6.69
CA PHE A 120 9.57 2.86 -7.04
C PHE A 120 10.54 1.92 -7.74
N ALA A 121 11.24 2.43 -8.76
CA ALA A 121 12.23 1.67 -9.50
C ALA A 121 13.46 1.33 -8.64
N ASP A 122 13.80 2.21 -7.69
CA ASP A 122 14.98 2.08 -6.84
C ASP A 122 14.79 2.76 -5.47
N LEU A 123 15.67 2.41 -4.53
CA LEU A 123 15.68 2.93 -3.16
C LEU A 123 15.97 4.45 -3.11
N SER A 124 16.76 4.97 -4.06
CA SER A 124 17.12 6.38 -4.10
C SER A 124 15.90 7.25 -4.44
N SER A 125 15.12 6.83 -5.42
CA SER A 125 13.85 7.46 -5.80
C SER A 125 12.85 7.45 -4.65
N PHE A 126 12.71 6.31 -3.96
CA PHE A 126 11.89 6.20 -2.75
C PHE A 126 12.38 7.14 -1.64
N SER A 127 13.68 7.16 -1.35
CA SER A 127 14.26 7.97 -0.27
C SER A 127 14.07 9.46 -0.53
N ARG A 128 14.20 9.91 -1.78
CA ARG A 128 13.95 11.29 -2.20
C ARG A 128 12.50 11.67 -2.01
N TRP A 129 11.59 10.83 -2.51
CA TRP A 129 10.16 11.00 -2.32
C TRP A 129 9.78 11.04 -0.84
N HIS A 130 10.26 10.07 -0.04
CA HIS A 130 9.94 10.00 1.38
C HIS A 130 10.38 11.27 2.13
N ARG A 131 11.60 11.78 1.84
CA ARG A 131 12.08 13.03 2.43
C ARG A 131 11.23 14.22 2.04
N GLN A 132 10.80 14.29 0.79
CA GLN A 132 9.91 15.36 0.31
C GLN A 132 8.54 15.33 0.99
N GLN A 133 7.99 14.12 1.25
CA GLN A 133 6.66 13.97 1.81
C GLN A 133 6.62 14.11 3.34
N PHE A 134 7.68 13.70 4.04
CA PHE A 134 7.70 13.59 5.50
C PHE A 134 8.80 14.43 6.17
N GLY A 135 9.61 15.14 5.42
CA GLY A 135 10.69 15.98 5.93
C GLY A 135 11.88 15.23 6.55
N ALA A 136 11.82 13.89 6.61
CA ALA A 136 12.82 13.05 7.26
C ALA A 136 13.20 11.86 6.39
N SER A 137 14.41 11.31 6.61
CA SER A 137 14.84 10.07 5.95
C SER A 137 14.10 8.86 6.54
N ALA A 138 13.64 7.95 5.69
CA ALA A 138 13.03 6.68 6.10
C ALA A 138 13.96 5.85 7.01
N SER A 139 15.27 5.93 6.80
CA SER A 139 16.29 5.22 7.59
C SER A 139 16.30 5.61 9.08
N ARG A 140 15.91 6.82 9.44
CA ARG A 140 15.90 7.27 10.85
C ARG A 140 14.77 6.66 11.68
N ARG A 141 13.70 6.16 11.07
CA ARG A 141 12.58 5.54 11.79
C ARG A 141 12.81 4.05 12.10
N SER A 142 13.75 3.41 11.41
CA SER A 142 14.15 2.03 11.68
C SER A 142 15.18 1.90 12.81
N SER A 143 15.77 3.00 13.27
CA SER A 143 16.66 3.03 14.44
C SER A 143 15.89 3.39 15.70
N THR A 144 15.08 2.46 16.20
CA THR A 144 14.77 2.43 17.63
C THR A 144 16.10 2.24 18.35
N PRO A 145 16.48 3.07 19.34
CA PRO A 145 17.74 2.90 20.01
C PRO A 145 17.75 1.53 20.66
N ARG A 146 18.68 0.69 20.19
CA ARG A 146 19.05 -0.55 20.86
C ARG A 146 19.44 -0.14 22.28
N ALA A 147 18.66 -0.58 23.27
CA ALA A 147 18.93 -0.34 24.67
C ALA A 147 20.38 -0.72 24.97
N THR A 148 21.21 0.29 25.11
CA THR A 148 22.62 0.14 25.44
C THR A 148 22.70 -0.06 26.96
N GLY A 149 23.22 -1.24 27.36
CA GLY A 149 23.94 -1.32 28.59
C GLY A 149 23.15 -1.70 29.83
N ALA A 150 22.95 -2.98 30.00
CA ALA A 150 23.04 -3.54 31.37
C ALA A 150 24.50 -3.45 31.81
N THR A 151 24.84 -2.43 32.55
CA THR A 151 26.08 -2.33 33.31
C THR A 151 26.07 -3.44 34.36
N ARG A 152 26.90 -4.47 34.19
CA ARG A 152 27.15 -5.50 35.17
C ARG A 152 27.75 -4.84 36.43
N PRO A 153 27.21 -5.06 37.62
CA PRO A 153 27.84 -4.60 38.84
C PRO A 153 29.15 -5.40 39.05
N ARG A 154 30.24 -4.67 39.23
CA ARG A 154 31.56 -5.19 39.56
C ARG A 154 31.54 -5.68 41.01
N ILE A 155 31.54 -6.98 41.21
CA ILE A 155 31.68 -7.59 42.53
C ILE A 155 33.12 -7.33 42.97
N VAL A 156 33.30 -6.48 43.99
CA VAL A 156 34.55 -6.30 44.67
C VAL A 156 34.56 -7.30 45.83
N ASN A 157 35.31 -8.39 45.71
CA ASN A 157 35.70 -9.25 46.84
C ASN A 157 36.75 -8.52 47.64
N LYS A 158 36.47 -8.19 48.89
CA LYS A 158 37.42 -7.87 49.93
C LYS A 158 37.64 -9.12 50.78
N VAL A 159 38.89 -9.58 50.82
CA VAL A 159 39.47 -10.46 51.86
C VAL A 159 39.83 -9.60 53.06
#